data_643d462ef91b49ffe8cfbc4a530ca4ad
#
_entry.id   643d462ef91b49ffe8cfbc4a530ca4ad
#
_cell.length_a   1.000
_cell.length_b   1.000
_cell.length_c   1.000
_cell.angle_alpha   90.00
_cell.angle_beta   90.00
_cell.angle_gamma   90.00
#
_symmetry.space_group_name_H-M   'P 1'
#
loop_
_entity.id
_entity.type
_entity.pdbx_description
1 polymer ?
#
loop_
_entity_poly.entity_id
_entity_poly.type
_entity_poly.pdbx_seq_one_letter_code
_entity_poly.pdbx_strand_id
1 'polypeptide(L)'
;MNNKMKFMCTALTASLFLAGCGNMGGMDANGLLSAGADMAKAANLSDADIVQLSDAACKQSDQESKIAPAGNKYSKRLTKLMRGFGNMTLNGQKVNYKVYLTEDVNAWAMGNGCVRVYSGLMDLMNDDELRGVIGHEMGHVALGHTKKAMQTAYAVSAARQAAGAAGNSVVASLSASQLGDLTEKFINAQFSQSQETAADDYSFDLLTQKKMNRKGLVTAFQKLAELDGGQSSMFSSHPSSPDRAARMQQRLDAGK
;
A
#
# COMPACT_ATOMS: atom_id res chain seq x y z
N MET A 1 61.75 -23.26 33.45
CA MET A 1 61.70 -23.74 32.07
C MET A 1 60.58 -22.93 31.39
N ASN A 2 60.95 -22.04 30.48
CA ASN A 2 60.11 -21.09 29.78
C ASN A 2 59.49 -21.75 28.57
N ASN A 3 58.17 -21.61 28.41
CA ASN A 3 57.53 -21.81 27.10
C ASN A 3 56.63 -20.60 26.79
N LYS A 4 57.15 -19.74 25.95
CA LYS A 4 56.43 -18.62 25.32
C LYS A 4 55.59 -19.17 24.18
N MET A 5 54.26 -19.10 24.32
CA MET A 5 53.33 -19.43 23.26
C MET A 5 53.05 -18.19 22.43
N LYS A 6 53.53 -18.21 21.17
CA LYS A 6 53.29 -17.16 20.17
C LYS A 6 51.87 -17.28 19.64
N PHE A 7 51.03 -16.25 19.84
CA PHE A 7 49.78 -16.10 19.14
C PHE A 7 50.04 -15.63 17.71
N MET A 8 49.69 -16.49 16.76
CA MET A 8 49.71 -16.17 15.33
C MET A 8 48.33 -15.71 14.94
N CYS A 9 48.15 -14.39 14.68
CA CYS A 9 46.96 -13.85 14.09
C CYS A 9 46.87 -14.28 12.62
N THR A 10 45.99 -15.21 12.32
CA THR A 10 45.59 -15.52 10.95
C THR A 10 44.47 -14.58 10.54
N ALA A 11 44.77 -13.64 9.67
CA ALA A 11 43.78 -12.81 8.98
C ALA A 11 42.98 -13.68 8.01
N LEU A 12 41.73 -13.86 8.30
CA LEU A 12 40.78 -14.55 7.42
C LEU A 12 40.29 -13.55 6.37
N THR A 13 40.87 -13.56 5.18
CA THR A 13 40.37 -12.85 4.01
C THR A 13 39.16 -13.60 3.48
N ALA A 14 37.96 -13.04 3.71
CA ALA A 14 36.73 -13.53 3.11
C ALA A 14 36.71 -13.14 1.62
N SER A 15 37.07 -14.08 0.77
CA SER A 15 36.87 -13.95 -0.68
C SER A 15 35.41 -14.23 -1.01
N LEU A 16 34.61 -13.18 -1.30
CA LEU A 16 33.31 -13.33 -1.91
C LEU A 16 33.48 -13.80 -3.36
N PHE A 17 33.24 -15.07 -3.61
CA PHE A 17 33.02 -15.57 -4.98
C PHE A 17 31.66 -15.11 -5.48
N LEU A 18 31.64 -14.05 -6.30
CA LEU A 18 30.53 -13.78 -7.21
C LEU A 18 30.70 -14.66 -8.44
N ALA A 19 30.13 -15.87 -8.41
CA ALA A 19 29.92 -16.68 -9.59
C ALA A 19 28.44 -16.59 -9.98
N GLY A 20 28.13 -15.65 -10.86
CA GLY A 20 26.82 -15.49 -11.50
C GLY A 20 27.00 -14.83 -12.84
N CYS A 21 27.61 -15.55 -13.82
CA CYS A 21 27.60 -15.16 -15.22
C CYS A 21 26.22 -15.41 -15.81
N GLY A 22 25.31 -14.44 -15.65
CA GLY A 22 24.15 -14.25 -16.51
C GLY A 22 24.40 -12.98 -17.29
N ASN A 23 24.31 -13.04 -18.59
CA ASN A 23 24.59 -12.02 -19.59
C ASN A 23 23.98 -10.63 -19.23
N MET A 24 24.73 -9.79 -18.51
CA MET A 24 24.40 -8.37 -18.28
C MET A 24 24.95 -7.57 -19.45
N GLY A 25 24.29 -7.69 -20.61
CA GLY A 25 24.55 -6.84 -21.75
C GLY A 25 24.18 -5.38 -21.42
N GLY A 26 25.22 -4.53 -21.27
CA GLY A 26 25.09 -3.13 -21.56
C GLY A 26 24.61 -2.17 -20.47
N MET A 27 24.84 -2.42 -19.18
CA MET A 27 24.82 -1.32 -18.21
C MET A 27 26.22 -0.73 -18.10
N ASP A 28 26.38 0.49 -18.61
CA ASP A 28 27.61 1.27 -18.42
C ASP A 28 27.70 1.81 -16.98
N ALA A 29 28.87 2.27 -16.57
CA ALA A 29 29.08 2.81 -15.22
C ALA A 29 28.17 4.04 -14.92
N ASN A 30 27.74 4.77 -15.93
CA ASN A 30 26.83 5.89 -15.80
C ASN A 30 25.39 5.42 -15.52
N GLY A 31 24.96 4.30 -16.15
CA GLY A 31 23.67 3.67 -15.88
C GLY A 31 23.58 3.12 -14.45
N LEU A 32 24.67 2.58 -13.91
CA LEU A 32 24.72 2.10 -12.53
C LEU A 32 24.70 3.25 -11.51
N LEU A 33 25.38 4.36 -11.81
CA LEU A 33 25.37 5.56 -10.98
C LEU A 33 23.99 6.25 -11.00
N SER A 34 23.33 6.32 -12.15
CA SER A 34 21.98 6.89 -12.25
C SER A 34 20.94 6.03 -11.53
N ALA A 35 21.00 4.69 -11.65
CA ALA A 35 20.12 3.79 -10.89
C ALA A 35 20.32 3.96 -9.37
N GLY A 36 21.54 4.12 -8.91
CA GLY A 36 21.84 4.41 -7.50
C GLY A 36 21.29 5.75 -7.03
N ALA A 37 21.39 6.79 -7.84
CA ALA A 37 20.83 8.11 -7.55
C ALA A 37 19.28 8.10 -7.54
N ASP A 38 18.65 7.37 -8.45
CA ASP A 38 17.19 7.22 -8.50
C ASP A 38 16.64 6.42 -7.32
N MET A 39 17.33 5.38 -6.87
CA MET A 39 17.01 4.66 -5.64
C MET A 39 17.15 5.56 -4.40
N ALA A 40 18.20 6.38 -4.34
CA ALA A 40 18.39 7.34 -3.26
C ALA A 40 17.30 8.43 -3.27
N LYS A 41 16.90 8.91 -4.45
CA LYS A 41 15.79 9.85 -4.62
C LYS A 41 14.46 9.23 -4.17
N ALA A 42 14.19 7.98 -4.55
CA ALA A 42 12.99 7.26 -4.13
C ALA A 42 12.89 7.09 -2.61
N ALA A 43 14.01 6.77 -1.96
CA ALA A 43 14.07 6.65 -0.50
C ALA A 43 13.85 7.99 0.22
N ASN A 44 14.12 9.12 -0.46
CA ASN A 44 14.02 10.48 0.08
C ASN A 44 12.78 11.26 -0.41
N LEU A 45 11.77 10.59 -1.01
CA LEU A 45 10.54 11.26 -1.39
C LEU A 45 9.89 11.92 -0.16
N SER A 46 9.67 13.24 -0.24
CA SER A 46 9.00 14.02 0.79
C SER A 46 7.50 13.69 0.85
N ASP A 47 6.82 14.11 1.91
CA ASP A 47 5.36 13.96 2.00
C ASP A 47 4.66 14.71 0.85
N ALA A 48 5.20 15.86 0.42
CA ALA A 48 4.67 16.61 -0.71
C ALA A 48 4.82 15.82 -2.03
N ASP A 49 5.96 15.14 -2.25
CA ASP A 49 6.16 14.27 -3.41
C ASP A 49 5.18 13.10 -3.42
N ILE A 50 4.96 12.49 -2.25
CA ILE A 50 3.97 11.40 -2.10
C ILE A 50 2.55 11.89 -2.43
N VAL A 51 2.17 13.08 -1.98
CA VAL A 51 0.87 13.67 -2.32
C VAL A 51 0.76 13.89 -3.84
N GLN A 52 1.78 14.47 -4.49
CA GLN A 52 1.78 14.68 -5.94
C GLN A 52 1.69 13.37 -6.74
N LEU A 53 2.48 12.36 -6.37
CA LEU A 53 2.42 11.03 -6.99
C LEU A 53 1.05 10.38 -6.78
N SER A 54 0.50 10.48 -5.57
CA SER A 54 -0.83 9.97 -5.24
C SER A 54 -1.94 10.69 -6.03
N ASP A 55 -1.83 12.00 -6.23
CA ASP A 55 -2.77 12.78 -7.05
C ASP A 55 -2.76 12.31 -8.50
N ALA A 56 -1.57 12.16 -9.07
CA ALA A 56 -1.40 11.70 -10.45
C ALA A 56 -1.92 10.26 -10.62
N ALA A 57 -1.54 9.34 -9.73
CA ALA A 57 -1.96 7.94 -9.76
C ALA A 57 -3.48 7.79 -9.56
N CYS A 58 -4.05 8.52 -8.59
CA CYS A 58 -5.48 8.50 -8.35
C CYS A 58 -6.29 9.05 -9.53
N LYS A 59 -5.80 10.13 -10.15
CA LYS A 59 -6.41 10.71 -11.36
C LYS A 59 -6.37 9.74 -12.53
N GLN A 60 -5.25 9.05 -12.73
CA GLN A 60 -5.13 8.04 -13.78
C GLN A 60 -6.06 6.86 -13.54
N SER A 61 -6.10 6.29 -12.34
CA SER A 61 -7.05 5.23 -11.99
C SER A 61 -8.51 5.66 -12.22
N ASP A 62 -8.84 6.92 -11.89
CA ASP A 62 -10.17 7.48 -12.13
C ASP A 62 -10.52 7.58 -13.63
N GLN A 63 -9.54 7.82 -14.49
CA GLN A 63 -9.73 7.88 -15.94
C GLN A 63 -9.91 6.50 -16.57
N GLU A 64 -9.26 5.50 -16.03
CA GLU A 64 -9.27 4.11 -16.50
C GLU A 64 -10.44 3.29 -15.94
N SER A 65 -11.10 3.80 -14.88
CA SER A 65 -12.15 3.09 -14.17
C SER A 65 -13.54 3.66 -14.45
N LYS A 66 -14.55 2.79 -14.45
CA LYS A 66 -15.94 3.20 -14.52
C LYS A 66 -16.41 3.69 -13.15
N ILE A 67 -16.41 5.00 -12.94
CA ILE A 67 -16.82 5.62 -11.68
C ILE A 67 -18.35 5.61 -11.56
N ALA A 68 -18.87 5.20 -10.40
CA ALA A 68 -20.30 5.28 -10.10
C ALA A 68 -20.74 6.75 -9.96
N PRO A 69 -21.72 7.23 -10.74
CA PRO A 69 -22.22 8.59 -10.62
C PRO A 69 -22.91 8.81 -9.26
N ALA A 70 -23.02 10.06 -8.81
CA ALA A 70 -23.55 10.41 -7.48
C ALA A 70 -24.94 9.83 -7.18
N GLY A 71 -25.79 9.68 -8.21
CA GLY A 71 -27.13 9.08 -8.10
C GLY A 71 -27.14 7.55 -7.94
N ASN A 72 -26.02 6.88 -8.19
CA ASN A 72 -25.90 5.43 -8.15
C ASN A 72 -26.05 4.88 -6.71
N LYS A 73 -26.62 3.66 -6.59
CA LYS A 73 -26.82 2.99 -5.28
C LYS A 73 -25.52 2.88 -4.46
N TYR A 74 -24.42 2.53 -5.11
CA TYR A 74 -23.11 2.36 -4.44
C TYR A 74 -22.54 3.69 -3.96
N SER A 75 -22.60 4.75 -4.77
CA SER A 75 -22.15 6.08 -4.37
C SER A 75 -22.95 6.64 -3.19
N LYS A 76 -24.27 6.46 -3.21
CA LYS A 76 -25.14 6.84 -2.08
C LYS A 76 -24.80 6.06 -0.81
N ARG A 77 -24.59 4.73 -0.95
CA ARG A 77 -24.21 3.87 0.17
C ARG A 77 -22.84 4.28 0.75
N LEU A 78 -21.80 4.43 -0.08
CA LEU A 78 -20.49 4.86 0.36
C LEU A 78 -20.54 6.24 1.03
N THR A 79 -21.28 7.19 0.45
CA THR A 79 -21.47 8.52 1.06
C THR A 79 -22.08 8.43 2.46
N LYS A 80 -23.09 7.57 2.66
CA LYS A 80 -23.69 7.32 3.97
C LYS A 80 -22.66 6.74 4.96
N LEU A 81 -21.83 5.79 4.53
CA LEU A 81 -20.79 5.18 5.36
C LEU A 81 -19.75 6.22 5.78
N MET A 82 -19.25 7.02 4.81
CA MET A 82 -18.22 8.04 5.05
C MET A 82 -18.70 9.18 5.95
N ARG A 83 -19.97 9.52 5.93
CA ARG A 83 -20.54 10.50 6.90
C ARG A 83 -20.36 10.04 8.34
N GLY A 84 -20.41 8.74 8.62
CA GLY A 84 -20.17 8.20 9.95
C GLY A 84 -18.76 8.49 10.46
N PHE A 85 -17.76 8.47 9.62
CA PHE A 85 -16.38 8.85 9.99
C PHE A 85 -16.22 10.36 10.24
N GLY A 86 -17.13 11.19 9.71
CA GLY A 86 -17.07 12.64 9.79
C GLY A 86 -16.07 13.27 8.81
N ASN A 87 -15.64 14.49 9.07
CA ASN A 87 -14.64 15.17 8.26
C ASN A 87 -13.25 14.62 8.60
N MET A 88 -12.84 13.56 7.90
CA MET A 88 -11.53 12.96 8.12
C MET A 88 -10.47 13.57 7.22
N THR A 89 -9.28 13.72 7.80
CA THR A 89 -8.04 14.00 7.08
C THR A 89 -7.05 12.87 7.36
N LEU A 90 -6.30 12.48 6.34
CA LEU A 90 -5.20 11.53 6.42
C LEU A 90 -3.91 12.28 6.07
N ASN A 91 -2.98 12.37 7.01
CA ASN A 91 -1.72 13.11 6.84
C ASN A 91 -1.94 14.56 6.35
N GLY A 92 -2.96 15.25 6.90
CA GLY A 92 -3.33 16.61 6.52
C GLY A 92 -4.16 16.72 5.23
N GLN A 93 -4.37 15.64 4.49
CA GLN A 93 -5.14 15.62 3.24
C GLN A 93 -6.59 15.22 3.51
N LYS A 94 -7.55 15.99 2.98
CA LYS A 94 -8.96 15.68 3.12
C LYS A 94 -9.31 14.39 2.38
N VAL A 95 -9.99 13.47 3.04
CA VAL A 95 -10.44 12.22 2.41
C VAL A 95 -11.42 12.52 1.29
N ASN A 96 -11.12 11.97 0.11
CA ASN A 96 -11.98 11.98 -1.06
C ASN A 96 -12.24 10.53 -1.50
N TYR A 97 -13.49 10.19 -1.73
CA TYR A 97 -13.89 8.80 -1.98
C TYR A 97 -14.78 8.66 -3.20
N LYS A 98 -14.59 7.56 -3.94
CA LYS A 98 -15.41 7.18 -5.09
C LYS A 98 -15.60 5.66 -5.12
N VAL A 99 -16.61 5.21 -5.87
CA VAL A 99 -16.82 3.80 -6.16
C VAL A 99 -16.45 3.50 -7.61
N TYR A 100 -15.67 2.44 -7.82
CA TYR A 100 -15.44 1.87 -9.14
C TYR A 100 -16.44 0.74 -9.40
N LEU A 101 -17.12 0.80 -10.54
CA LEU A 101 -18.08 -0.22 -10.96
C LEU A 101 -17.34 -1.38 -11.62
N THR A 102 -17.02 -2.38 -10.83
CA THR A 102 -16.33 -3.62 -11.23
C THR A 102 -16.75 -4.76 -10.31
N GLU A 103 -16.68 -5.99 -10.79
CA GLU A 103 -16.97 -7.20 -10.00
C GLU A 103 -15.83 -7.57 -9.06
N ASP A 104 -14.64 -7.01 -9.26
CA ASP A 104 -13.50 -7.29 -8.41
C ASP A 104 -13.74 -6.85 -6.96
N VAL A 105 -13.21 -7.64 -6.02
CA VAL A 105 -13.31 -7.41 -4.57
C VAL A 105 -12.05 -6.69 -4.11
N ASN A 106 -12.12 -5.35 -4.06
CA ASN A 106 -10.98 -4.52 -3.65
C ASN A 106 -11.41 -3.17 -3.06
N ALA A 107 -10.50 -2.57 -2.30
CA ALA A 107 -10.47 -1.17 -1.91
C ALA A 107 -9.02 -0.74 -1.74
N TRP A 108 -8.73 0.55 -1.83
CA TRP A 108 -7.40 1.10 -1.58
C TRP A 108 -7.46 2.58 -1.20
N ALA A 109 -6.40 3.05 -0.55
CA ALA A 109 -6.24 4.45 -0.18
C ALA A 109 -4.82 4.94 -0.45
N MET A 110 -4.68 6.20 -0.89
CA MET A 110 -3.41 6.85 -1.21
C MET A 110 -3.11 8.04 -0.30
N GLY A 111 -1.85 8.46 -0.28
CA GLY A 111 -1.33 9.51 0.60
C GLY A 111 -1.96 10.89 0.46
N ASN A 112 -2.67 11.16 -0.65
CA ASN A 112 -3.44 12.38 -0.88
C ASN A 112 -4.88 12.34 -0.32
N GLY A 113 -5.23 11.30 0.48
CA GLY A 113 -6.59 11.09 0.98
C GLY A 113 -7.56 10.48 -0.04
N CYS A 114 -7.08 10.05 -1.20
CA CYS A 114 -7.87 9.34 -2.20
C CYS A 114 -8.24 7.95 -1.69
N VAL A 115 -9.53 7.64 -1.56
CA VAL A 115 -10.07 6.33 -1.17
C VAL A 115 -10.96 5.81 -2.29
N ARG A 116 -10.72 4.59 -2.74
CA ARG A 116 -11.52 3.94 -3.79
C ARG A 116 -12.03 2.60 -3.29
N VAL A 117 -13.32 2.36 -3.51
CA VAL A 117 -14.02 1.14 -3.09
C VAL A 117 -14.67 0.53 -4.31
N TYR A 118 -14.46 -0.74 -4.53
CA TYR A 118 -14.99 -1.46 -5.69
C TYR A 118 -16.41 -1.98 -5.41
N SER A 119 -17.29 -1.96 -6.43
CA SER A 119 -18.67 -2.42 -6.26
C SER A 119 -18.74 -3.90 -5.87
N GLY A 120 -17.82 -4.75 -6.35
CA GLY A 120 -17.75 -6.16 -5.93
C GLY A 120 -17.51 -6.32 -4.42
N LEU A 121 -16.61 -5.53 -3.83
CA LEU A 121 -16.44 -5.50 -2.37
C LEU A 121 -17.72 -5.03 -1.66
N MET A 122 -18.41 -4.03 -2.23
CA MET A 122 -19.66 -3.50 -1.64
C MET A 122 -20.83 -4.49 -1.74
N ASP A 123 -20.86 -5.34 -2.75
CA ASP A 123 -21.86 -6.40 -2.88
C ASP A 123 -21.60 -7.57 -1.91
N LEU A 124 -20.33 -7.88 -1.65
CA LEU A 124 -19.92 -8.91 -0.70
C LEU A 124 -20.22 -8.52 0.76
N MET A 125 -20.01 -7.26 1.12
CA MET A 125 -19.95 -6.79 2.51
C MET A 125 -21.16 -5.97 2.93
N ASN A 126 -21.58 -6.14 4.20
CA ASN A 126 -22.55 -5.24 4.83
C ASN A 126 -21.90 -3.89 5.22
N ASP A 127 -22.68 -2.95 5.75
CA ASP A 127 -22.23 -1.59 6.06
C ASP A 127 -21.14 -1.55 7.16
N ASP A 128 -21.23 -2.42 8.17
CA ASP A 128 -20.25 -2.46 9.26
C ASP A 128 -18.93 -3.09 8.80
N GLU A 129 -18.99 -4.13 7.97
CA GLU A 129 -17.84 -4.76 7.34
C GLU A 129 -17.09 -3.77 6.42
N LEU A 130 -17.83 -3.03 5.59
CA LEU A 130 -17.23 -1.98 4.75
C LEU A 130 -16.55 -0.89 5.56
N ARG A 131 -17.13 -0.47 6.70
CA ARG A 131 -16.47 0.49 7.60
C ARG A 131 -15.16 -0.08 8.14
N GLY A 132 -15.16 -1.36 8.49
CA GLY A 132 -13.94 -2.06 8.93
C GLY A 132 -12.84 -2.02 7.87
N VAL A 133 -13.16 -2.41 6.63
CA VAL A 133 -12.19 -2.38 5.52
C VAL A 133 -11.74 -0.96 5.18
N ILE A 134 -12.65 0.00 5.06
CA ILE A 134 -12.29 1.41 4.81
C ILE A 134 -11.39 1.96 5.92
N GLY A 135 -11.68 1.62 7.19
CA GLY A 135 -10.83 1.99 8.32
C GLY A 135 -9.42 1.38 8.21
N HIS A 136 -9.30 0.14 7.75
CA HIS A 136 -8.04 -0.54 7.50
C HIS A 136 -7.23 0.15 6.40
N GLU A 137 -7.84 0.47 5.26
CA GLU A 137 -7.19 1.22 4.18
C GLU A 137 -6.69 2.60 4.65
N MET A 138 -7.53 3.31 5.41
CA MET A 138 -7.12 4.58 6.03
C MET A 138 -5.97 4.39 7.03
N GLY A 139 -5.90 3.24 7.70
CA GLY A 139 -4.81 2.87 8.60
C GLY A 139 -3.47 2.76 7.87
N HIS A 140 -3.43 2.15 6.70
CA HIS A 140 -2.21 2.10 5.88
C HIS A 140 -1.69 3.48 5.52
N VAL A 141 -2.58 4.44 5.23
CA VAL A 141 -2.18 5.83 4.96
C VAL A 141 -1.69 6.52 6.22
N ALA A 142 -2.46 6.46 7.31
CA ALA A 142 -2.16 7.14 8.56
C ALA A 142 -0.84 6.68 9.21
N LEU A 143 -0.51 5.39 9.05
CA LEU A 143 0.69 4.76 9.59
C LEU A 143 1.90 4.83 8.63
N GLY A 144 1.75 5.49 7.47
CA GLY A 144 2.82 5.68 6.50
C GLY A 144 3.16 4.43 5.67
N HIS A 145 2.38 3.36 5.75
CA HIS A 145 2.59 2.14 4.95
C HIS A 145 2.45 2.44 3.46
N THR A 146 1.44 3.22 3.07
CA THR A 146 1.21 3.70 1.71
C THR A 146 2.37 4.54 1.19
N LYS A 147 2.95 5.41 2.03
CA LYS A 147 4.15 6.18 1.68
C LYS A 147 5.30 5.25 1.31
N LYS A 148 5.58 4.25 2.14
CA LYS A 148 6.64 3.27 1.90
C LYS A 148 6.39 2.43 0.64
N ALA A 149 5.14 2.01 0.41
CA ALA A 149 4.76 1.29 -0.80
C ALA A 149 4.99 2.15 -2.06
N MET A 150 4.60 3.43 -2.03
CA MET A 150 4.81 4.38 -3.12
C MET A 150 6.29 4.65 -3.39
N GLN A 151 7.10 4.81 -2.34
CA GLN A 151 8.56 4.94 -2.46
C GLN A 151 9.17 3.72 -3.15
N THR A 152 8.76 2.51 -2.76
CA THR A 152 9.22 1.27 -3.38
C THR A 152 8.77 1.16 -4.84
N ALA A 153 7.50 1.44 -5.14
CA ALA A 153 6.98 1.42 -6.50
C ALA A 153 7.69 2.44 -7.41
N TYR A 154 7.95 3.64 -6.89
CA TYR A 154 8.71 4.68 -7.60
C TYR A 154 10.15 4.24 -7.86
N ALA A 155 10.85 3.67 -6.86
CA ALA A 155 12.20 3.16 -7.02
C ALA A 155 12.31 2.10 -8.12
N VAL A 156 11.37 1.14 -8.15
CA VAL A 156 11.32 0.10 -9.18
C VAL A 156 11.03 0.68 -10.56
N SER A 157 10.19 1.71 -10.65
CA SER A 157 9.86 2.37 -11.92
C SER A 157 11.02 3.24 -12.42
N ALA A 158 11.70 3.96 -11.52
CA ALA A 158 12.88 4.79 -11.83
C ALA A 158 14.10 3.94 -12.23
N ALA A 159 14.35 2.82 -11.56
CA ALA A 159 15.48 1.92 -11.87
C ALA A 159 15.42 1.32 -13.29
N ARG A 160 14.22 1.28 -13.90
CA ARG A 160 14.05 0.84 -15.30
C ARG A 160 14.39 1.92 -16.33
N GLN A 161 14.73 3.12 -15.88
CA GLN A 161 14.84 4.31 -16.71
C GLN A 161 16.19 5.02 -16.63
N ALA A 162 17.27 4.32 -16.59
CA ALA A 162 18.63 4.87 -16.57
C ALA A 162 18.97 5.80 -17.76
N ALA A 163 18.02 6.60 -18.26
CA ALA A 163 18.26 7.65 -19.27
C ALA A 163 17.15 8.74 -19.27
N GLY A 164 17.43 9.91 -18.69
CA GLY A 164 16.98 11.13 -19.31
C GLY A 164 15.71 11.81 -18.82
N ALA A 165 15.40 11.88 -17.53
CA ALA A 165 14.35 12.78 -17.05
C ALA A 165 14.95 13.93 -16.22
N ALA A 166 15.17 15.07 -16.86
CA ALA A 166 15.43 16.34 -16.20
C ALA A 166 14.09 17.03 -15.91
N GLY A 167 13.59 16.90 -14.68
CA GLY A 167 12.37 17.57 -14.23
C GLY A 167 12.45 17.94 -12.75
N ASN A 168 11.94 19.13 -12.40
CA ASN A 168 11.91 19.61 -11.01
C ASN A 168 10.80 18.98 -10.16
N SER A 169 9.97 18.11 -10.73
CA SER A 169 8.86 17.41 -10.05
C SER A 169 8.97 15.90 -10.29
N VAL A 170 8.71 15.11 -9.25
CA VAL A 170 8.69 13.64 -9.34
C VAL A 170 7.68 13.12 -10.37
N VAL A 171 6.55 13.81 -10.55
CA VAL A 171 5.53 13.45 -11.55
C VAL A 171 5.97 13.84 -12.95
N ALA A 172 6.58 15.04 -13.13
CA ALA A 172 7.04 15.50 -14.42
C ALA A 172 8.17 14.65 -15.02
N SER A 173 8.83 13.85 -14.19
CA SER A 173 9.84 12.89 -14.62
C SER A 173 9.25 11.56 -15.12
N LEU A 174 7.94 11.33 -15.01
CA LEU A 174 7.26 10.09 -15.42
C LEU A 174 6.49 10.30 -16.71
N SER A 175 6.63 9.39 -17.66
CA SER A 175 5.72 9.30 -18.80
C SER A 175 4.36 8.73 -18.37
N ALA A 176 3.34 8.83 -19.22
CA ALA A 176 2.02 8.28 -18.92
C ALA A 176 2.05 6.75 -18.65
N SER A 177 2.84 6.00 -19.44
CA SER A 177 3.00 4.54 -19.21
C SER A 177 3.68 4.24 -17.87
N GLN A 178 4.65 5.05 -17.46
CA GLN A 178 5.36 4.90 -16.21
C GLN A 178 4.49 5.23 -15.00
N LEU A 179 3.64 6.22 -15.13
CA LEU A 179 2.65 6.53 -14.11
C LEU A 179 1.63 5.40 -13.97
N GLY A 180 1.21 4.77 -15.10
CA GLY A 180 0.38 3.57 -15.10
C GLY A 180 1.04 2.41 -14.37
N ASP A 181 2.27 2.08 -14.74
CA ASP A 181 3.06 1.03 -14.09
C ASP A 181 3.25 1.27 -12.58
N LEU A 182 3.51 2.53 -12.19
CA LEU A 182 3.64 2.93 -10.78
C LEU A 182 2.31 2.74 -10.04
N THR A 183 1.22 3.15 -10.65
CA THR A 183 -0.13 3.05 -10.08
C THR A 183 -0.52 1.59 -9.88
N GLU A 184 -0.31 0.73 -10.88
CA GLU A 184 -0.56 -0.70 -10.80
C GLU A 184 0.28 -1.37 -9.69
N LYS A 185 1.59 -1.08 -9.65
CA LYS A 185 2.49 -1.59 -8.60
C LYS A 185 2.09 -1.12 -7.22
N PHE A 186 1.56 0.10 -7.09
CA PHE A 186 1.09 0.60 -5.82
C PHE A 186 -0.19 -0.14 -5.38
N ILE A 187 -1.18 -0.26 -6.25
CA ILE A 187 -2.46 -0.94 -5.94
C ILE A 187 -2.24 -2.43 -5.59
N ASN A 188 -1.24 -3.07 -6.24
CA ASN A 188 -0.88 -4.46 -6.00
C ASN A 188 0.29 -4.62 -4.99
N ALA A 189 0.70 -3.55 -4.29
CA ALA A 189 1.79 -3.63 -3.33
C ALA A 189 1.38 -4.48 -2.12
N GLN A 190 2.23 -5.46 -1.78
CA GLN A 190 2.00 -6.30 -0.62
C GLN A 190 2.50 -5.62 0.66
N PHE A 191 1.67 -5.64 1.68
CA PHE A 191 2.04 -5.20 3.03
C PHE A 191 2.55 -6.37 3.87
N SER A 192 3.50 -6.09 4.75
CA SER A 192 4.01 -7.10 5.69
C SER A 192 2.94 -7.44 6.76
N GLN A 193 3.04 -8.61 7.37
CA GLN A 193 2.14 -9.01 8.45
C GLN A 193 2.09 -8.00 9.60
N SER A 194 3.22 -7.36 9.92
CA SER A 194 3.25 -6.31 10.95
C SER A 194 2.51 -5.05 10.52
N GLN A 195 2.57 -4.67 9.24
CA GLN A 195 1.81 -3.55 8.69
C GLN A 195 0.31 -3.86 8.66
N GLU A 196 -0.07 -5.07 8.26
CA GLU A 196 -1.45 -5.54 8.31
C GLU A 196 -2.00 -5.49 9.74
N THR A 197 -1.24 -6.04 10.69
CA THR A 197 -1.60 -6.02 12.11
C THR A 197 -1.80 -4.58 12.62
N ALA A 198 -0.92 -3.65 12.27
CA ALA A 198 -1.04 -2.26 12.68
C ALA A 198 -2.23 -1.55 12.02
N ALA A 199 -2.53 -1.85 10.75
CA ALA A 199 -3.69 -1.30 10.05
C ALA A 199 -5.03 -1.84 10.61
N ASP A 200 -5.06 -3.13 11.01
CA ASP A 200 -6.19 -3.73 11.71
C ASP A 200 -6.46 -3.05 13.03
N ASP A 201 -5.41 -2.82 13.83
CA ASP A 201 -5.50 -2.13 15.11
C ASP A 201 -5.98 -0.70 14.94
N TYR A 202 -5.44 0.02 13.94
CA TYR A 202 -5.91 1.36 13.61
C TYR A 202 -7.40 1.38 13.27
N SER A 203 -7.85 0.45 12.40
CA SER A 203 -9.27 0.34 12.05
C SER A 203 -10.14 0.09 13.27
N PHE A 204 -9.76 -0.87 14.12
CA PHE A 204 -10.48 -1.21 15.33
C PHE A 204 -10.60 -0.01 16.28
N ASP A 205 -9.51 0.71 16.49
CA ASP A 205 -9.47 1.89 17.36
C ASP A 205 -10.29 3.06 16.77
N LEU A 206 -10.21 3.27 15.46
CA LEU A 206 -11.01 4.26 14.76
C LEU A 206 -12.52 3.98 14.90
N LEU A 207 -12.94 2.73 14.67
CA LEU A 207 -14.34 2.32 14.86
C LEU A 207 -14.80 2.52 16.31
N THR A 208 -13.93 2.21 17.28
CA THR A 208 -14.19 2.46 18.71
C THR A 208 -14.38 3.95 18.99
N GLN A 209 -13.46 4.79 18.53
CA GLN A 209 -13.53 6.23 18.69
C GLN A 209 -14.80 6.84 18.07
N LYS A 210 -15.22 6.33 16.92
CA LYS A 210 -16.41 6.75 16.20
C LYS A 210 -17.70 6.10 16.71
N LYS A 211 -17.63 5.25 17.73
CA LYS A 211 -18.76 4.50 18.32
C LYS A 211 -19.47 3.64 17.27
N MET A 212 -18.71 3.08 16.35
CA MET A 212 -19.18 2.17 15.29
C MET A 212 -19.07 0.71 15.74
N ASN A 213 -19.78 -0.17 15.04
CA ASN A 213 -19.75 -1.59 15.32
C ASN A 213 -18.43 -2.22 14.87
N ARG A 214 -17.57 -2.59 15.83
CA ARG A 214 -16.26 -3.22 15.58
C ARG A 214 -16.35 -4.67 15.10
N LYS A 215 -17.49 -5.35 15.35
CA LYS A 215 -17.70 -6.74 14.91
C LYS A 215 -17.64 -6.84 13.37
N GLY A 216 -18.00 -5.75 12.67
CA GLY A 216 -17.89 -5.69 11.21
C GLY A 216 -16.48 -5.97 10.70
N LEU A 217 -15.41 -5.52 11.40
CA LEU A 217 -14.03 -5.83 11.02
C LEU A 217 -13.72 -7.32 11.13
N VAL A 218 -14.21 -7.98 12.18
CA VAL A 218 -14.06 -9.44 12.37
C VAL A 218 -14.72 -10.22 11.25
N THR A 219 -16.01 -9.92 10.99
CA THR A 219 -16.78 -10.64 9.97
C THR A 219 -16.31 -10.32 8.55
N ALA A 220 -15.77 -9.12 8.29
CA ALA A 220 -15.12 -8.79 7.03
C ALA A 220 -13.92 -9.71 6.76
N PHE A 221 -13.02 -9.89 7.74
CA PHE A 221 -11.87 -10.77 7.60
C PHE A 221 -12.26 -12.24 7.47
N GLN A 222 -13.31 -12.69 8.13
CA GLN A 222 -13.84 -14.05 7.95
C GLN A 222 -14.31 -14.26 6.51
N LYS A 223 -15.11 -13.35 5.97
CA LYS A 223 -15.58 -13.42 4.57
C LYS A 223 -14.42 -13.36 3.56
N LEU A 224 -13.44 -12.49 3.80
CA LEU A 224 -12.26 -12.43 2.94
C LEU A 224 -11.48 -13.74 2.99
N ALA A 225 -11.29 -14.34 4.16
CA ALA A 225 -10.61 -15.62 4.29
C ALA A 225 -11.35 -16.79 3.57
N GLU A 226 -12.68 -16.74 3.49
CA GLU A 226 -13.48 -17.73 2.74
C GLU A 226 -13.30 -17.61 1.22
N LEU A 227 -12.94 -16.43 0.71
CA LEU A 227 -12.63 -16.21 -0.69
C LEU A 227 -11.19 -16.63 -1.07
N ASP A 228 -10.38 -17.08 -0.07
CA ASP A 228 -8.98 -17.44 -0.27
C ASP A 228 -8.86 -18.63 -1.26
N GLY A 229 -8.46 -18.31 -2.45
CA GLY A 229 -8.35 -19.17 -3.62
C GLY A 229 -7.97 -18.37 -4.86
N GLY A 230 -7.57 -17.08 -4.68
CA GLY A 230 -7.03 -16.23 -5.76
C GLY A 230 -8.09 -15.47 -6.57
N GLN A 231 -9.30 -15.32 -6.05
CA GLN A 231 -10.40 -14.66 -6.76
C GLN A 231 -10.54 -13.16 -6.47
N SER A 232 -9.65 -12.54 -5.67
CA SER A 232 -9.75 -11.10 -5.39
C SER A 232 -8.39 -10.42 -5.37
N SER A 233 -8.32 -9.21 -5.96
CA SER A 233 -7.12 -8.38 -5.95
C SER A 233 -6.75 -7.89 -4.54
N MET A 234 -7.71 -7.86 -3.60
CA MET A 234 -7.46 -7.54 -2.20
C MET A 234 -6.51 -8.53 -1.53
N PHE A 235 -6.53 -9.82 -1.89
CA PHE A 235 -5.57 -10.81 -1.36
C PHE A 235 -4.16 -10.64 -1.90
N SER A 236 -4.03 -10.07 -3.09
CA SER A 236 -2.72 -9.80 -3.67
C SER A 236 -1.97 -8.72 -2.90
N SER A 237 -2.69 -7.73 -2.36
CA SER A 237 -2.12 -6.60 -1.59
C SER A 237 -2.16 -6.82 -0.07
N HIS A 238 -3.20 -7.50 0.43
CA HIS A 238 -3.43 -7.75 1.86
C HIS A 238 -3.52 -9.25 2.13
N PRO A 239 -2.38 -9.93 2.35
CA PRO A 239 -2.40 -11.36 2.63
C PRO A 239 -3.39 -11.70 3.74
N SER A 240 -4.35 -12.59 3.44
CA SER A 240 -5.26 -13.05 4.46
C SER A 240 -4.49 -13.90 5.46
N SER A 241 -4.70 -13.63 6.74
CA SER A 241 -4.29 -14.51 7.80
C SER A 241 -5.54 -14.93 8.57
N PRO A 242 -5.85 -16.21 8.70
CA PRO A 242 -6.92 -16.68 9.58
C PRO A 242 -6.81 -16.10 10.99
N ASP A 243 -5.59 -15.78 11.41
CA ASP A 243 -5.29 -15.17 12.70
C ASP A 243 -5.79 -13.72 12.82
N ARG A 244 -5.96 -12.97 11.72
CA ARG A 244 -6.44 -11.58 11.76
C ARG A 244 -7.86 -11.49 12.33
N ALA A 245 -8.79 -12.31 11.84
CA ALA A 245 -10.16 -12.36 12.35
C ALA A 245 -10.18 -12.80 13.82
N ALA A 246 -9.40 -13.84 14.18
CA ALA A 246 -9.31 -14.32 15.55
C ALA A 246 -8.74 -13.24 16.50
N ARG A 247 -7.69 -12.52 16.10
CA ARG A 247 -7.10 -11.43 16.88
C ARG A 247 -8.09 -10.28 17.10
N MET A 248 -8.83 -9.87 16.08
CA MET A 248 -9.85 -8.83 16.22
C MET A 248 -11.02 -9.29 17.10
N GLN A 249 -11.40 -10.58 17.04
CA GLN A 249 -12.39 -11.13 17.94
C GLN A 249 -11.91 -11.09 19.40
N GLN A 250 -10.67 -11.47 19.68
CA GLN A 250 -10.09 -11.38 21.03
C GLN A 250 -10.09 -9.94 21.57
N ARG A 251 -9.76 -8.93 20.73
CA ARG A 251 -9.84 -7.52 21.14
C ARG A 251 -11.29 -7.11 21.44
N LEU A 252 -12.24 -7.57 20.65
CA LEU A 252 -13.67 -7.29 20.86
C LEU A 252 -14.16 -7.87 22.18
N ASP A 253 -13.80 -9.12 22.48
CA ASP A 253 -14.19 -9.84 23.70
C ASP A 253 -13.54 -9.24 24.96
N ALA A 254 -12.32 -8.72 24.83
CA ALA A 254 -11.62 -8.01 25.90
C ALA A 254 -12.18 -6.60 26.16
N GLY A 255 -13.17 -6.14 25.38
CA GLY A 255 -13.75 -4.80 25.53
C GLY A 255 -12.81 -3.63 25.14
N LYS A 256 -11.71 -3.96 24.46
CA LYS A 256 -10.64 -3.02 24.08
C LYS A 256 -10.90 -2.42 22.71
#